data_955a9aac1c7b5c10a314cb361c7a96e6
#
_entry.id   955a9aac1c7b5c10a314cb361c7a96e6
#
_cell.length_a   1.000
_cell.length_b   1.000
_cell.length_c   1.000
_cell.angle_alpha   90.00
_cell.angle_beta   90.00
_cell.angle_gamma   90.00
#
_symmetry.space_group_name_H-M   'P 1'
#
loop_
_entity.id
_entity.type
_entity.pdbx_description
1 polymer ?
#
loop_
_entity_poly.entity_id
_entity_poly.type
_entity_poly.pdbx_seq_one_letter_code
_entity_poly.pdbx_strand_id
1 'polypeptide(L)'
;MKVWDLHCDTLFELRRAEKAGAPKSFLHNDLHIDLEKLQQGDYLLQCFAAYVDLADPAPGADPLVSVLEEIDIFKRLMAAYPEKIAPVYTAADLERNRAEGKLSAMLTVEEGGCCKGSLGVLRRLQELGVRMMTLTWNYPNELAAPNANPGGPLVPNTE
;
A
#
# COMPACT_ATOMS: atom_id res chain seq x y z
N MET A 1 -24.92 2.06 -2.82
CA MET A 1 -24.02 3.22 -2.52
C MET A 1 -22.61 2.77 -2.77
N LYS A 2 -21.84 3.48 -3.59
CA LYS A 2 -20.47 3.09 -3.88
C LYS A 2 -19.55 3.34 -2.68
N VAL A 3 -18.69 2.38 -2.37
CA VAL A 3 -17.74 2.46 -1.26
C VAL A 3 -16.39 2.98 -1.75
N TRP A 4 -15.82 3.89 -1.00
CA TRP A 4 -14.43 4.34 -1.10
C TRP A 4 -13.75 3.98 0.21
N ASP A 5 -12.84 3.02 0.16
CA ASP A 5 -12.08 2.59 1.33
C ASP A 5 -10.63 3.04 1.20
N LEU A 6 -10.16 3.78 2.18
CA LEU A 6 -8.86 4.46 2.12
C LEU A 6 -7.72 3.61 2.68
N HIS A 7 -8.00 2.38 3.16
CA HIS A 7 -6.94 1.55 3.72
C HIS A 7 -7.27 0.05 3.73
N CYS A 8 -6.30 -0.78 3.37
CA CYS A 8 -6.26 -2.19 3.71
C CYS A 8 -4.83 -2.72 3.69
N ASP A 9 -4.53 -3.72 4.54
CA ASP A 9 -3.23 -4.38 4.66
C ASP A 9 -3.12 -5.65 3.83
N THR A 10 -3.93 -5.78 2.79
CA THR A 10 -3.99 -7.01 1.98
C THR A 10 -2.65 -7.34 1.34
N LEU A 11 -1.87 -6.34 0.90
CA LEU A 11 -0.54 -6.57 0.30
C LEU A 11 0.43 -7.18 1.30
N PHE A 12 0.44 -6.66 2.53
CA PHE A 12 1.26 -7.19 3.62
C PHE A 12 0.90 -8.65 3.95
N GLU A 13 -0.38 -8.98 4.06
CA GLU A 13 -0.82 -10.34 4.34
C GLU A 13 -0.52 -11.32 3.19
N LEU A 14 -0.66 -10.88 1.94
CA LEU A 14 -0.28 -11.70 0.78
C LEU A 14 1.24 -11.96 0.76
N ARG A 15 2.05 -10.92 1.03
CA ARG A 15 3.51 -11.05 1.15
C ARG A 15 3.91 -12.03 2.26
N ARG A 16 3.30 -11.92 3.44
CA ARG A 16 3.54 -12.87 4.55
C ARG A 16 3.21 -14.30 4.14
N ALA A 17 2.08 -14.50 3.49
CA ALA A 17 1.65 -15.82 3.03
C ALA A 17 2.62 -16.40 1.97
N GLU A 18 3.08 -15.58 1.01
CA GLU A 18 4.10 -16.00 0.03
C GLU A 18 5.41 -16.41 0.71
N LYS A 19 5.91 -15.61 1.67
CA LYS A 19 7.15 -15.91 2.42
C LYS A 19 7.01 -17.14 3.31
N ALA A 20 5.82 -17.44 3.79
CA ALA A 20 5.53 -18.66 4.55
C ALA A 20 5.35 -19.92 3.67
N GLY A 21 5.47 -19.80 2.34
CA GLY A 21 5.24 -20.91 1.40
C GLY A 21 3.78 -21.33 1.26
N ALA A 22 2.83 -20.49 1.68
CA ALA A 22 1.39 -20.72 1.63
C ALA A 22 0.67 -19.55 0.92
N PRO A 23 0.96 -19.28 -0.36
CA PRO A 23 0.43 -18.12 -1.06
C PRO A 23 -1.10 -18.14 -1.10
N LYS A 24 -1.71 -16.97 -0.90
CA LYS A 24 -3.16 -16.78 -0.95
C LYS A 24 -3.59 -16.15 -2.28
N SER A 25 -4.76 -16.57 -2.77
CA SER A 25 -5.38 -15.96 -3.93
C SER A 25 -5.93 -14.58 -3.59
N PHE A 26 -5.79 -13.62 -4.50
CA PHE A 26 -6.50 -12.34 -4.37
C PHE A 26 -7.95 -12.42 -4.88
N LEU A 27 -8.28 -13.40 -5.71
CA LEU A 27 -9.66 -13.55 -6.20
C LEU A 27 -10.61 -13.88 -5.05
N HIS A 28 -10.22 -14.85 -4.23
CA HIS A 28 -10.97 -15.31 -3.07
C HIS A 28 -10.00 -15.79 -1.99
N ASN A 29 -10.14 -15.32 -0.76
CA ASN A 29 -9.30 -15.70 0.37
C ASN A 29 -10.03 -15.51 1.72
N ASP A 30 -9.36 -15.86 2.81
CA ASP A 30 -9.82 -15.74 4.19
C ASP A 30 -9.39 -14.43 4.87
N LEU A 31 -8.77 -13.49 4.11
CA LEU A 31 -8.42 -12.15 4.60
C LEU A 31 -9.65 -11.23 4.62
N HIS A 32 -9.48 -10.02 5.10
CA HIS A 32 -10.56 -9.01 5.15
C HIS A 32 -10.98 -8.58 3.75
N ILE A 33 -10.04 -8.42 2.81
CA ILE A 33 -10.25 -7.96 1.45
C ILE A 33 -9.78 -9.00 0.44
N ASP A 34 -10.64 -9.28 -0.53
CA ASP A 34 -10.35 -9.97 -1.77
C ASP A 34 -11.24 -9.40 -2.89
N LEU A 35 -11.00 -9.79 -4.12
CA LEU A 35 -11.67 -9.21 -5.28
C LEU A 35 -13.19 -9.50 -5.27
N GLU A 36 -13.60 -10.68 -4.81
CA GLU A 36 -15.03 -11.03 -4.69
C GLU A 36 -15.74 -10.19 -3.63
N LYS A 37 -15.12 -10.00 -2.45
CA LYS A 37 -15.65 -9.14 -1.38
C LYS A 37 -15.77 -7.68 -1.84
N LEU A 38 -14.76 -7.16 -2.54
CA LEU A 38 -14.81 -5.81 -3.10
C LEU A 38 -15.95 -5.63 -4.11
N GLN A 39 -16.18 -6.62 -4.97
CA GLN A 39 -17.29 -6.61 -5.91
C GLN A 39 -18.66 -6.71 -5.21
N GLN A 40 -18.81 -7.62 -4.24
CA GLN A 40 -20.03 -7.77 -3.44
C GLN A 40 -20.36 -6.53 -2.61
N GLY A 41 -19.32 -5.84 -2.09
CA GLY A 41 -19.45 -4.62 -1.31
C GLY A 41 -19.71 -3.36 -2.13
N ASP A 42 -19.82 -3.45 -3.46
CA ASP A 42 -20.05 -2.31 -4.36
C ASP A 42 -18.95 -1.23 -4.24
N TYR A 43 -17.70 -1.66 -4.12
CA TYR A 43 -16.55 -0.76 -4.01
C TYR A 43 -16.27 -0.05 -5.33
N LEU A 44 -16.02 1.26 -5.25
CA LEU A 44 -15.52 2.07 -6.36
C LEU A 44 -14.00 2.22 -6.31
N LEU A 45 -13.46 2.42 -5.12
CA LEU A 45 -12.04 2.59 -4.87
C LEU A 45 -11.62 1.84 -3.62
N GLN A 46 -10.50 1.12 -3.71
CA GLN A 46 -9.76 0.59 -2.58
C GLN A 46 -8.33 1.11 -2.58
N CYS A 47 -7.88 1.68 -1.46
CA CYS A 47 -6.48 1.97 -1.21
C CYS A 47 -5.79 0.73 -0.64
N PHE A 48 -4.72 0.31 -1.30
CA PHE A 48 -3.88 -0.82 -0.90
C PHE A 48 -2.60 -0.28 -0.28
N ALA A 49 -2.44 -0.46 1.02
CA ALA A 49 -1.24 -0.04 1.72
C ALA A 49 -0.11 -1.06 1.53
N ALA A 50 1.06 -0.57 1.10
CA ALA A 50 2.31 -1.26 1.32
C ALA A 50 2.77 -0.89 2.74
N TYR A 51 2.56 -1.82 3.67
CA TYR A 51 2.82 -1.63 5.10
C TYR A 51 4.12 -2.26 5.53
N VAL A 52 4.84 -1.57 6.40
CA VAL A 52 6.02 -2.13 7.06
C VAL A 52 6.03 -1.79 8.55
N ASP A 53 6.35 -2.77 9.36
CA ASP A 53 6.61 -2.57 10.78
C ASP A 53 8.12 -2.26 10.96
N LEU A 54 8.44 -1.03 11.39
CA LEU A 54 9.84 -0.63 11.64
C LEU A 54 10.46 -1.39 12.83
N ALA A 55 9.65 -1.99 13.69
CA ALA A 55 10.11 -2.82 14.80
C ALA A 55 10.16 -4.32 14.43
N ASP A 56 9.96 -4.70 13.17
CA ASP A 56 10.03 -6.11 12.75
C ASP A 56 11.41 -6.69 13.10
N PRO A 57 11.46 -7.67 14.02
CA PRO A 57 12.73 -8.27 14.46
C PRO A 57 13.27 -9.31 13.47
N ALA A 58 12.60 -9.53 12.33
CA ALA A 58 13.04 -10.53 11.37
C ALA A 58 14.45 -10.21 10.86
N PRO A 59 15.38 -11.17 10.89
CA PRO A 59 16.73 -10.96 10.40
C PRO A 59 16.72 -10.49 8.94
N GLY A 60 17.35 -9.33 8.68
CA GLY A 60 17.42 -8.75 7.34
C GLY A 60 16.15 -8.05 6.87
N ALA A 61 15.18 -7.81 7.75
CA ALA A 61 14.01 -6.99 7.42
C ALA A 61 14.47 -5.55 7.07
N ASP A 62 14.34 -5.17 5.81
CA ASP A 62 14.59 -3.82 5.33
C ASP A 62 13.24 -3.20 4.93
N PRO A 63 12.83 -2.06 5.54
CA PRO A 63 11.54 -1.44 5.26
C PRO A 63 11.33 -1.11 3.77
N LEU A 64 12.37 -0.63 3.09
CA LEU A 64 12.27 -0.30 1.67
C LEU A 64 12.12 -1.57 0.81
N VAL A 65 12.87 -2.63 1.11
CA VAL A 65 12.73 -3.92 0.40
C VAL A 65 11.33 -4.48 0.60
N SER A 66 10.80 -4.41 1.81
CA SER A 66 9.43 -4.87 2.12
C SER A 66 8.38 -4.13 1.31
N VAL A 67 8.46 -2.79 1.24
CA VAL A 67 7.57 -1.97 0.41
C VAL A 67 7.70 -2.33 -1.07
N LEU A 68 8.90 -2.54 -1.59
CA LEU A 68 9.11 -2.91 -3.00
C LEU A 68 8.52 -4.28 -3.33
N GLU A 69 8.62 -5.26 -2.43
CA GLU A 69 7.97 -6.58 -2.58
C GLU A 69 6.44 -6.45 -2.63
N GLU A 70 5.85 -5.59 -1.79
CA GLU A 70 4.41 -5.35 -1.78
C GLU A 70 3.92 -4.56 -3.00
N ILE A 71 4.72 -3.61 -3.49
CA ILE A 71 4.46 -2.95 -4.79
C ILE A 71 4.49 -3.96 -5.95
N ASP A 72 5.42 -4.91 -5.92
CA ASP A 72 5.46 -5.99 -6.92
C ASP A 72 4.18 -6.84 -6.88
N ILE A 73 3.73 -7.23 -5.67
CA ILE A 73 2.46 -7.94 -5.49
C ILE A 73 1.31 -7.12 -6.08
N PHE A 74 1.20 -5.83 -5.74
CA PHE A 74 0.16 -4.95 -6.30
C PHE A 74 0.15 -4.98 -7.82
N LYS A 75 1.31 -4.82 -8.46
CA LYS A 75 1.43 -4.84 -9.93
C LYS A 75 1.03 -6.17 -10.53
N ARG A 76 1.44 -7.28 -9.89
CA ARG A 76 1.03 -8.63 -10.32
C ARG A 76 -0.48 -8.84 -10.23
N LEU A 77 -1.13 -8.32 -9.17
CA LEU A 77 -2.59 -8.37 -9.02
C LEU A 77 -3.30 -7.58 -10.11
N MET A 78 -2.85 -6.37 -10.43
CA MET A 78 -3.43 -5.56 -11.51
C MET A 78 -3.29 -6.26 -12.88
N ALA A 79 -2.16 -6.90 -13.12
CA ALA A 79 -1.91 -7.65 -14.35
C ALA A 79 -2.72 -8.97 -14.43
N ALA A 80 -3.03 -9.59 -13.29
CA ALA A 80 -3.77 -10.86 -13.25
C ALA A 80 -5.29 -10.68 -13.46
N TYR A 81 -5.84 -9.51 -13.13
CA TYR A 81 -7.30 -9.25 -13.19
C TYR A 81 -7.66 -7.96 -13.93
N PRO A 82 -7.10 -7.70 -15.14
CA PRO A 82 -7.22 -6.41 -15.83
C PRO A 82 -8.65 -6.02 -16.20
N GLU A 83 -9.55 -7.02 -16.31
CA GLU A 83 -10.97 -6.79 -16.63
C GLU A 83 -11.82 -6.42 -15.41
N LYS A 84 -11.29 -6.59 -14.19
CA LYS A 84 -12.06 -6.42 -12.96
C LYS A 84 -11.57 -5.25 -12.12
N ILE A 85 -10.27 -4.98 -12.12
CA ILE A 85 -9.61 -3.98 -11.30
C ILE A 85 -8.50 -3.28 -12.09
N ALA A 86 -8.35 -1.98 -11.88
CA ALA A 86 -7.31 -1.21 -12.55
C ALA A 86 -6.68 -0.18 -11.61
N PRO A 87 -5.37 0.13 -11.77
CA PRO A 87 -4.69 1.09 -10.92
C PRO A 87 -5.19 2.52 -11.17
N VAL A 88 -5.08 3.35 -10.15
CA VAL A 88 -5.38 4.79 -10.19
C VAL A 88 -4.11 5.58 -9.87
N TYR A 89 -3.70 6.42 -10.81
CA TYR A 89 -2.57 7.34 -10.67
C TYR A 89 -3.03 8.80 -10.74
N THR A 90 -4.19 9.05 -11.37
CA THR A 90 -4.78 10.37 -11.59
C THR A 90 -6.31 10.31 -11.43
N ALA A 91 -6.97 11.46 -11.29
CA ALA A 91 -8.43 11.53 -11.29
C ALA A 91 -9.04 11.00 -12.61
N ALA A 92 -8.37 11.21 -13.75
CA ALA A 92 -8.82 10.68 -15.04
C ALA A 92 -8.82 9.14 -15.08
N ASP A 93 -7.90 8.48 -14.38
CA ASP A 93 -7.90 7.02 -14.28
C ASP A 93 -9.13 6.51 -13.51
N LEU A 94 -9.52 7.21 -12.44
CA LEU A 94 -10.71 6.87 -11.67
C LEU A 94 -11.99 6.95 -12.53
N GLU A 95 -12.15 8.03 -13.29
CA GLU A 95 -13.29 8.21 -14.18
C GLU A 95 -13.31 7.16 -15.30
N ARG A 96 -12.16 6.86 -15.90
CA ARG A 96 -12.03 5.79 -16.90
C ARG A 96 -12.42 4.43 -16.31
N ASN A 97 -11.85 4.04 -15.17
CA ASN A 97 -12.14 2.76 -14.54
C ASN A 97 -13.62 2.63 -14.21
N ARG A 98 -14.22 3.72 -13.72
CA ARG A 98 -15.67 3.79 -13.47
C ARG A 98 -16.50 3.59 -14.73
N ALA A 99 -16.13 4.25 -15.83
CA ALA A 99 -16.83 4.11 -17.12
C ALA A 99 -16.73 2.69 -17.69
N GLU A 100 -15.59 2.02 -17.45
CA GLU A 100 -15.34 0.63 -17.84
C GLU A 100 -15.93 -0.41 -16.87
N GLY A 101 -16.57 0.02 -15.79
CA GLY A 101 -17.14 -0.87 -14.77
C GLY A 101 -16.10 -1.60 -13.93
N LYS A 102 -14.86 -1.11 -13.88
CA LYS A 102 -13.76 -1.69 -13.10
C LYS A 102 -13.68 -1.08 -11.71
N LEU A 103 -13.26 -1.89 -10.75
CA LEU A 103 -12.82 -1.43 -9.45
C LEU A 103 -11.51 -0.63 -9.61
N SER A 104 -11.40 0.47 -8.88
CA SER A 104 -10.19 1.28 -8.83
C SER A 104 -9.30 0.87 -7.67
N ALA A 105 -8.00 0.72 -7.92
CA ALA A 105 -7.00 0.39 -6.92
C ALA A 105 -5.97 1.52 -6.82
N MET A 106 -5.81 2.13 -5.65
CA MET A 106 -4.78 3.12 -5.40
C MET A 106 -3.70 2.53 -4.49
N LEU A 107 -2.45 2.57 -4.94
CA LEU A 107 -1.30 2.15 -4.16
C LEU A 107 -0.91 3.24 -3.17
N THR A 108 -0.81 2.86 -1.91
CA THR A 108 -0.36 3.74 -0.83
C THR A 108 0.80 3.11 -0.07
N VAL A 109 1.48 3.87 0.76
CA VAL A 109 2.52 3.37 1.67
C VAL A 109 2.13 3.72 3.09
N GLU A 110 2.14 2.74 3.96
CA GLU A 110 2.06 2.97 5.40
C GLU A 110 3.40 2.68 6.04
N GLU A 111 3.94 3.62 6.52
CA GLU A 111 5.17 3.95 7.22
C GLU A 111 6.22 4.60 6.31
N GLY A 112 6.26 5.95 6.38
CA GLY A 112 7.18 6.79 5.61
C GLY A 112 8.67 6.57 5.93
N GLY A 113 8.99 5.90 7.05
CA GLY A 113 10.36 5.49 7.39
C GLY A 113 11.01 4.58 6.36
N CYS A 114 10.23 3.93 5.49
CA CYS A 114 10.77 3.19 4.35
C CYS A 114 11.60 4.06 3.40
N CYS A 115 11.38 5.38 3.39
CA CYS A 115 12.16 6.34 2.61
C CYS A 115 13.56 6.60 3.18
N LYS A 116 13.82 6.24 4.44
CA LYS A 116 15.13 6.45 5.12
C LYS A 116 15.63 7.90 4.98
N GLY A 117 14.72 8.88 5.08
CA GLY A 117 15.02 10.30 4.91
C GLY A 117 15.39 10.73 3.49
N SER A 118 15.29 9.86 2.49
CA SER A 118 15.72 10.12 1.11
C SER A 118 14.59 10.58 0.19
N LEU A 119 14.64 11.83 -0.27
CA LEU A 119 13.75 12.35 -1.31
C LEU A 119 13.92 11.59 -2.64
N GLY A 120 15.11 11.03 -2.90
CA GLY A 120 15.35 10.19 -4.08
C GLY A 120 14.49 8.93 -4.04
N VAL A 121 14.41 8.27 -2.88
CA VAL A 121 13.53 7.10 -2.68
C VAL A 121 12.07 7.50 -2.84
N LEU A 122 11.63 8.60 -2.23
CA LEU A 122 10.25 9.08 -2.35
C LEU A 122 9.85 9.29 -3.82
N ARG A 123 10.71 9.91 -4.65
CA ARG A 123 10.44 10.09 -6.08
C ARG A 123 10.31 8.75 -6.82
N ARG A 124 11.15 7.76 -6.48
CA ARG A 124 11.05 6.43 -7.09
C ARG A 124 9.77 5.72 -6.69
N LEU A 125 9.34 5.81 -5.43
CA LEU A 125 8.06 5.26 -4.99
C LEU A 125 6.87 5.90 -5.74
N GLN A 126 6.90 7.22 -5.94
CA GLN A 126 5.90 7.92 -6.74
C GLN A 126 5.87 7.43 -8.19
N GLU A 127 7.01 7.23 -8.83
CA GLU A 127 7.11 6.68 -10.19
C GLU A 127 6.64 5.22 -10.26
N LEU A 128 6.84 4.44 -9.19
CA LEU A 128 6.32 3.07 -9.07
C LEU A 128 4.80 3.02 -8.90
N GLY A 129 4.16 4.17 -8.61
CA GLY A 129 2.71 4.29 -8.58
C GLY A 129 2.12 4.67 -7.23
N VAL A 130 2.92 4.89 -6.20
CA VAL A 130 2.45 5.35 -4.88
C VAL A 130 1.82 6.73 -5.01
N ARG A 131 0.63 6.93 -4.40
CA ARG A 131 -0.12 8.20 -4.47
C ARG A 131 -0.45 8.80 -3.11
N MET A 132 -0.31 8.03 -2.05
CA MET A 132 -0.50 8.50 -0.68
C MET A 132 0.53 7.81 0.22
N MET A 133 0.99 8.51 1.26
CA MET A 133 1.92 7.97 2.24
C MET A 133 1.56 8.48 3.63
N THR A 134 1.48 7.57 4.60
CA THR A 134 1.43 7.89 6.01
C THR A 134 2.83 8.23 6.51
N LEU A 135 3.00 9.38 7.16
CA LEU A 135 4.33 9.83 7.59
C LEU A 135 4.94 8.94 8.67
N THR A 136 4.12 8.54 9.64
CA THR A 136 4.51 7.63 10.73
C THR A 136 3.39 6.65 11.02
N TRP A 137 3.74 5.46 11.48
CA TRP A 137 2.80 4.56 12.16
C TRP A 137 3.00 4.66 13.68
N ASN A 138 3.63 3.69 14.33
CA ASN A 138 3.78 3.68 15.79
C ASN A 138 5.20 4.01 16.28
N TYR A 139 6.16 4.16 15.38
CA TYR A 139 7.55 4.42 15.71
C TYR A 139 8.04 5.74 15.11
N PRO A 140 8.95 6.46 15.80
CA PRO A 140 9.63 7.60 15.21
C PRO A 140 10.48 7.17 14.01
N ASN A 141 10.50 8.02 13.00
CA ASN A 141 11.34 7.84 11.82
C ASN A 141 11.99 9.18 11.41
N GLU A 142 12.67 9.22 10.28
CA GLU A 142 13.37 10.42 9.81
C GLU A 142 12.42 11.56 9.40
N LEU A 143 11.11 11.31 9.28
CA LEU A 143 10.13 12.30 8.83
C LEU A 143 9.38 12.93 10.00
N ALA A 144 9.00 12.14 10.99
CA ALA A 144 8.17 12.61 12.11
C ALA A 144 8.19 11.66 13.31
N ALA A 145 7.65 12.13 14.44
CA ALA A 145 7.35 11.32 15.61
C ALA A 145 5.84 10.99 15.64
N PRO A 146 5.46 9.74 15.95
CA PRO A 146 4.07 9.33 16.03
C PRO A 146 3.40 9.80 17.32
N ASN A 147 2.07 9.80 17.34
CA ASN A 147 1.30 10.12 18.53
C ASN A 147 1.57 9.20 19.73
N ALA A 148 1.90 7.94 19.46
CA ALA A 148 2.26 6.97 20.50
C ALA A 148 3.58 7.32 21.22
N ASN A 149 4.42 8.15 20.62
CA ASN A 149 5.69 8.61 21.20
C ASN A 149 5.89 10.12 20.88
N PRO A 150 5.12 11.02 21.51
CA PRO A 150 5.02 12.43 21.14
C PRO A 150 6.17 13.28 21.71
N GLY A 151 7.40 12.98 21.46
CA GLY A 151 8.53 13.72 22.00
C GLY A 151 9.71 13.86 21.06
N GLY A 152 9.58 13.29 19.88
CA GLY A 152 10.58 13.42 18.82
C GLY A 152 10.43 14.76 18.10
N PRO A 153 11.53 15.42 17.70
CA PRO A 153 11.44 16.61 16.86
C PRO A 153 10.81 16.22 15.51
N LEU A 154 9.95 17.09 14.99
CA LEU A 154 9.82 17.21 13.54
C LEU A 154 11.23 17.44 13.04
N VAL A 155 11.77 16.48 12.30
CA VAL A 155 13.13 16.64 11.77
C VAL A 155 13.10 17.87 10.87
N PRO A 156 13.89 18.94 11.15
CA PRO A 156 13.98 20.05 10.24
C PRO A 156 14.47 19.50 8.90
N ASN A 157 13.82 19.90 7.80
CA ASN A 157 14.39 19.68 6.47
C ASN A 157 15.83 20.19 6.49
N THR A 158 16.77 19.28 6.62
CA THR A 158 18.14 19.59 6.25
C THR A 158 18.17 19.53 4.74
N GLU A 159 18.38 20.66 4.15
CA GLU A 159 18.45 21.12 2.76
C GLU A 159 18.69 20.06 1.67
#